data_adb21c7285407720529d37150989303b
#
_entry.id   adb21c7285407720529d37150989303b
#
_cell.length_a   1.000
_cell.length_b   1.000
_cell.length_c   1.000
_cell.angle_alpha   90.00
_cell.angle_beta   90.00
_cell.angle_gamma   90.00
#
_symmetry.space_group_name_H-M   'P 1'
#
loop_
_entity.id
_entity.type
_entity.pdbx_description
1 polymer ?
#
loop_
_entity_poly.entity_id
_entity_poly.type
_entity_poly.pdbx_seq_one_letter_code
_entity_poly.pdbx_strand_id
1 'polypeptide(L)'
;MRICFILEYYHPHMGGVEYLFKNLIEGLSKRGFEVSVLTRRLKGTPRQETIEGVKILRIRTFNRYLFTFLSLPMAIIMGRGCNLIHTTTFNGAFPAWVASRIWGVPIVITIHEVWLNKWRTLTDMNWGSAAIHSFLERLIYLLRFDFYIAVSHSTENQLIEAGIEKKRLKAVYNGFEHEFFSPERYDGNIVRERHGLGDAFVCFSWGRPGVSKGHEYLVKAIPLIVKAIPHARFLLMLSGRDSYKKRYRYLTGLIQRLGLNEKVLLIDPVPRQELGHYLKSADCIVIPSLAEGFGYTVLEACRMGRPVVASNTTSIPEVIGGKYVLVEPKSPEAIVKGVEMVYHGKYTISDMKVFAWEKAISEYANIYEKLSSTVQ
;
A
#
# COMPACT_ATOMS: atom_id res chain seq x y z
N MET A 1 24.35 13.79 8.65
CA MET A 1 23.40 13.22 9.64
C MET A 1 23.29 11.72 9.42
N ARG A 2 23.39 10.91 10.50
CA ARG A 2 23.30 9.45 10.44
C ARG A 2 21.92 8.98 10.86
N ILE A 3 21.25 8.18 10.02
CA ILE A 3 19.89 7.68 10.25
C ILE A 3 19.89 6.16 10.20
N CYS A 4 19.29 5.51 11.22
CA CYS A 4 19.09 4.07 11.24
C CYS A 4 17.62 3.74 11.02
N PHE A 5 17.31 3.01 9.95
CA PHE A 5 15.97 2.47 9.69
C PHE A 5 15.87 1.04 10.25
N ILE A 6 14.83 0.76 11.03
CA ILE A 6 14.54 -0.57 11.57
C ILE A 6 13.19 -1.01 11.01
N LEU A 7 13.23 -1.88 10.00
CA LEU A 7 12.08 -2.27 9.18
C LEU A 7 11.95 -3.79 9.15
N GLU A 8 10.75 -4.34 9.39
CA GLU A 8 10.55 -5.79 9.28
C GLU A 8 10.88 -6.30 7.87
N TYR A 9 10.39 -5.62 6.85
CA TYR A 9 10.67 -5.91 5.45
C TYR A 9 11.28 -4.71 4.75
N TYR A 10 12.19 -4.99 3.86
CA TYR A 10 12.82 -4.04 2.95
C TYR A 10 13.12 -4.73 1.62
N HIS A 11 13.58 -3.96 0.62
CA HIS A 11 13.97 -4.53 -0.68
C HIS A 11 14.87 -5.79 -0.52
N PRO A 12 14.63 -6.88 -1.30
CA PRO A 12 13.77 -7.02 -2.50
C PRO A 12 12.31 -7.42 -2.22
N HIS A 13 11.81 -7.39 -0.98
CA HIS A 13 10.37 -7.58 -0.74
C HIS A 13 9.59 -6.45 -1.40
N MET A 14 8.45 -6.79 -2.05
CA MET A 14 7.66 -5.83 -2.82
C MET A 14 6.28 -5.63 -2.19
N GLY A 15 6.00 -4.42 -1.79
CA GLY A 15 4.73 -3.94 -1.27
C GLY A 15 4.74 -2.42 -1.18
N GLY A 16 3.61 -1.78 -0.88
CA GLY A 16 3.53 -0.32 -0.81
C GLY A 16 4.43 0.29 0.27
N VAL A 17 4.60 -0.41 1.39
CA VAL A 17 5.49 0.00 2.51
C VAL A 17 6.95 -0.05 2.05
N GLU A 18 7.37 -1.17 1.48
CA GLU A 18 8.74 -1.37 1.03
C GLU A 18 9.09 -0.45 -0.15
N TYR A 19 8.12 -0.18 -1.01
CA TYR A 19 8.27 0.78 -2.11
C TYR A 19 8.50 2.20 -1.59
N LEU A 20 7.74 2.64 -0.57
CA LEU A 20 8.01 3.92 0.09
C LEU A 20 9.42 3.95 0.66
N PHE A 21 9.77 2.98 1.52
CA PHE A 21 11.06 3.04 2.22
C PHE A 21 12.26 2.89 1.30
N LYS A 22 12.15 2.09 0.23
CA LYS A 22 13.22 2.00 -0.78
C LYS A 22 13.52 3.38 -1.38
N ASN A 23 12.50 4.04 -1.93
CA ASN A 23 12.70 5.35 -2.59
C ASN A 23 13.10 6.46 -1.60
N LEU A 24 12.51 6.48 -0.41
CA LEU A 24 12.86 7.43 0.65
C LEU A 24 14.33 7.27 1.08
N ILE A 25 14.76 6.06 1.39
CA ILE A 25 16.09 5.73 1.89
C ILE A 25 17.16 6.03 0.83
N GLU A 26 16.94 5.61 -0.42
CA GLU A 26 17.84 5.91 -1.54
C GLU A 26 17.90 7.42 -1.81
N GLY A 27 16.77 8.12 -1.76
CA GLY A 27 16.70 9.56 -1.93
C GLY A 27 17.42 10.34 -0.82
N LEU A 28 17.32 9.90 0.42
CA LEU A 28 18.07 10.47 1.54
C LEU A 28 19.58 10.24 1.38
N SER A 29 19.98 9.03 0.98
CA SER A 29 21.39 8.70 0.70
C SER A 29 21.97 9.61 -0.38
N LYS A 30 21.24 9.84 -1.48
CA LYS A 30 21.64 10.77 -2.56
C LYS A 30 21.75 12.22 -2.10
N ARG A 31 21.08 12.60 -1.01
CA ARG A 31 21.18 13.94 -0.39
C ARG A 31 22.29 14.04 0.67
N GLY A 32 23.14 13.02 0.80
CA GLY A 32 24.29 13.03 1.71
C GLY A 32 23.97 12.58 3.14
N PHE A 33 22.79 12.02 3.41
CA PHE A 33 22.54 11.35 4.69
C PHE A 33 23.27 10.00 4.73
N GLU A 34 23.91 9.69 5.84
CA GLU A 34 24.46 8.36 6.06
C GLU A 34 23.35 7.44 6.57
N VAL A 35 22.89 6.55 5.70
CA VAL A 35 21.71 5.71 5.97
C VAL A 35 22.10 4.26 6.18
N SER A 36 21.55 3.65 7.23
CA SER A 36 21.64 2.21 7.51
C SER A 36 20.27 1.60 7.72
N VAL A 37 20.10 0.34 7.31
CA VAL A 37 18.84 -0.39 7.40
C VAL A 37 19.06 -1.72 8.11
N LEU A 38 18.28 -1.96 9.17
CA LEU A 38 18.14 -3.26 9.82
C LEU A 38 16.83 -3.89 9.38
N THR A 39 16.90 -5.09 8.79
CA THR A 39 15.69 -5.74 8.27
C THR A 39 15.76 -7.27 8.37
N ARG A 40 14.65 -7.93 8.08
CA ARG A 40 14.56 -9.39 8.02
C ARG A 40 15.24 -9.94 6.77
N ARG A 41 16.01 -11.03 6.94
CA ARG A 41 16.66 -11.74 5.84
C ARG A 41 15.64 -12.57 5.07
N LEU A 42 15.54 -12.34 3.77
CA LEU A 42 14.75 -13.13 2.84
C LEU A 42 15.59 -14.23 2.20
N LYS A 43 14.94 -15.25 1.68
CA LYS A 43 15.62 -16.33 0.92
C LYS A 43 16.35 -15.71 -0.28
N GLY A 44 17.61 -16.09 -0.47
CA GLY A 44 18.44 -15.58 -1.57
C GLY A 44 19.11 -14.22 -1.32
N THR A 45 18.87 -13.58 -0.15
CA THR A 45 19.55 -12.30 0.15
C THR A 45 20.78 -12.49 1.04
N PRO A 46 21.86 -11.70 0.87
CA PRO A 46 23.04 -11.73 1.72
C PRO A 46 22.70 -11.19 3.13
N ARG A 47 23.56 -11.51 4.11
CA ARG A 47 23.43 -10.97 5.48
C ARG A 47 23.70 -9.47 5.53
N GLN A 48 24.67 -9.02 4.74
CA GLN A 48 25.08 -7.62 4.65
C GLN A 48 25.34 -7.27 3.20
N GLU A 49 24.93 -6.07 2.82
CA GLU A 49 25.24 -5.47 1.52
C GLU A 49 25.15 -3.96 1.57
N THR A 50 25.70 -3.31 0.57
CA THR A 50 25.53 -1.86 0.36
C THR A 50 24.88 -1.66 -1.00
N ILE A 51 23.74 -0.99 -1.05
CA ILE A 51 23.01 -0.67 -2.27
C ILE A 51 22.78 0.83 -2.31
N GLU A 52 23.16 1.51 -3.40
CA GLU A 52 23.00 2.98 -3.56
C GLU A 52 23.52 3.79 -2.35
N GLY A 53 24.65 3.37 -1.77
CA GLY A 53 25.24 4.00 -0.60
C GLY A 53 24.59 3.64 0.76
N VAL A 54 23.53 2.85 0.75
CA VAL A 54 22.78 2.42 1.94
C VAL A 54 23.37 1.12 2.49
N LYS A 55 23.78 1.11 3.76
CA LYS A 55 24.26 -0.08 4.45
C LYS A 55 23.08 -0.91 4.95
N ILE A 56 22.92 -2.14 4.47
CA ILE A 56 21.80 -3.04 4.81
C ILE A 56 22.31 -4.23 5.61
N LEU A 57 21.77 -4.42 6.81
CA LEU A 57 21.99 -5.61 7.63
C LEU A 57 20.70 -6.41 7.76
N ARG A 58 20.77 -7.71 7.46
CA ARG A 58 19.60 -8.61 7.50
C ARG A 58 19.75 -9.66 8.60
N ILE A 59 18.69 -9.82 9.38
CA ILE A 59 18.60 -10.83 10.46
C ILE A 59 17.74 -11.99 9.99
N ARG A 60 18.25 -13.22 10.16
CA ARG A 60 17.48 -14.43 9.92
C ARG A 60 16.47 -14.64 11.06
N THR A 61 15.20 -14.78 10.70
CA THR A 61 14.12 -15.12 11.63
C THR A 61 13.23 -16.19 11.01
N PHE A 62 12.71 -17.12 11.84
CA PHE A 62 11.84 -18.19 11.37
C PHE A 62 10.46 -17.65 10.95
N ASN A 63 9.95 -16.66 11.66
CA ASN A 63 8.70 -15.98 11.30
C ASN A 63 8.82 -14.47 11.52
N ARG A 64 7.81 -13.74 11.06
CA ARG A 64 7.80 -12.28 11.13
C ARG A 64 7.76 -11.73 12.56
N TYR A 65 7.07 -12.36 13.47
CA TYR A 65 6.89 -11.88 14.84
C TYR A 65 8.19 -11.98 15.67
N LEU A 66 9.00 -13.00 15.41
CA LEU A 66 10.31 -13.15 16.04
C LEU A 66 11.29 -12.03 15.68
N PHE A 67 11.03 -11.30 14.59
CA PHE A 67 11.84 -10.14 14.24
C PHE A 67 11.85 -9.10 15.36
N THR A 68 10.72 -8.87 16.04
CA THR A 68 10.60 -7.93 17.15
C THR A 68 11.63 -8.18 18.27
N PHE A 69 11.90 -9.43 18.58
CA PHE A 69 12.83 -9.79 19.68
C PHE A 69 14.25 -10.04 19.17
N LEU A 70 14.40 -10.79 18.08
CA LEU A 70 15.72 -11.16 17.55
C LEU A 70 16.49 -9.98 16.93
N SER A 71 15.79 -8.92 16.51
CA SER A 71 16.43 -7.71 16.00
C SER A 71 16.92 -6.76 17.11
N LEU A 72 16.44 -6.91 18.34
CA LEU A 72 16.70 -5.99 19.44
C LEU A 72 18.20 -5.76 19.72
N PRO A 73 19.06 -6.79 19.87
CA PRO A 73 20.48 -6.56 20.12
C PRO A 73 21.14 -5.78 18.98
N MET A 74 20.78 -6.10 17.74
CA MET A 74 21.36 -5.44 16.58
C MET A 74 20.79 -4.03 16.35
N ALA A 75 19.53 -3.79 16.71
CA ALA A 75 18.92 -2.47 16.72
C ALA A 75 19.67 -1.53 17.70
N ILE A 76 20.00 -2.03 18.89
CA ILE A 76 20.79 -1.29 19.89
C ILE A 76 22.19 -1.00 19.32
N ILE A 77 22.88 -2.00 18.76
CA ILE A 77 24.25 -1.80 18.21
C ILE A 77 24.22 -0.78 17.07
N MET A 78 23.29 -0.91 16.12
CA MET A 78 23.20 -0.01 14.97
C MET A 78 22.70 1.40 15.32
N GLY A 79 21.90 1.53 16.37
CA GLY A 79 21.44 2.82 16.87
C GLY A 79 22.54 3.66 17.50
N ARG A 80 23.68 3.03 17.89
CA ARG A 80 24.80 3.74 18.51
C ARG A 80 25.39 4.78 17.56
N GLY A 81 25.42 6.02 18.02
CA GLY A 81 25.97 7.15 17.27
C GLY A 81 25.13 7.58 16.05
N CYS A 82 23.90 7.10 15.92
CA CYS A 82 22.93 7.69 15.00
C CYS A 82 22.40 9.01 15.56
N ASN A 83 21.95 9.88 14.66
CA ASN A 83 21.27 11.13 15.04
C ASN A 83 19.74 10.93 15.11
N LEU A 84 19.23 9.88 14.47
CA LEU A 84 17.81 9.56 14.44
C LEU A 84 17.59 8.08 14.11
N ILE A 85 16.55 7.49 14.71
CA ILE A 85 16.04 6.16 14.37
C ILE A 85 14.67 6.31 13.71
N HIS A 86 14.45 5.62 12.59
CA HIS A 86 13.16 5.59 11.91
C HIS A 86 12.62 4.17 11.76
N THR A 87 11.33 3.99 12.00
CA THR A 87 10.66 2.69 11.87
C THR A 87 9.26 2.83 11.26
N THR A 88 8.60 1.70 11.09
CA THR A 88 7.16 1.64 10.75
C THR A 88 6.43 0.67 11.69
N THR A 89 5.11 0.64 11.65
CA THR A 89 4.31 -0.41 12.29
C THR A 89 4.70 -1.77 11.71
N PHE A 90 4.77 -2.81 12.37
CA PHE A 90 4.49 -3.37 13.63
C PHE A 90 5.77 -3.90 14.30
N ASN A 91 6.42 -4.92 13.67
CA ASN A 91 7.47 -5.70 14.29
C ASN A 91 8.82 -4.95 14.44
N GLY A 92 9.02 -3.87 13.68
CA GLY A 92 10.17 -2.96 13.82
C GLY A 92 10.02 -1.91 14.90
N ALA A 93 8.79 -1.62 15.33
CA ALA A 93 8.49 -0.50 16.23
C ALA A 93 9.13 -0.65 17.63
N PHE A 94 8.98 -1.81 18.27
CA PHE A 94 9.52 -2.04 19.61
C PHE A 94 11.05 -2.02 19.66
N PRO A 95 11.81 -2.78 18.83
CA PRO A 95 13.26 -2.73 18.85
C PRO A 95 13.82 -1.35 18.49
N ALA A 96 13.17 -0.60 17.59
CA ALA A 96 13.55 0.77 17.28
C ALA A 96 13.36 1.71 18.48
N TRP A 97 12.23 1.60 19.16
CA TRP A 97 11.93 2.39 20.35
C TRP A 97 12.93 2.12 21.48
N VAL A 98 13.23 0.85 21.76
CA VAL A 98 14.23 0.49 22.80
C VAL A 98 15.60 1.06 22.45
N ALA A 99 16.07 0.90 21.20
CA ALA A 99 17.36 1.44 20.78
C ALA A 99 17.42 2.97 20.91
N SER A 100 16.33 3.67 20.54
CA SER A 100 16.20 5.12 20.73
C SER A 100 16.32 5.53 22.19
N ARG A 101 15.63 4.84 23.10
CA ARG A 101 15.67 5.17 24.55
C ARG A 101 17.02 4.89 25.19
N ILE A 102 17.71 3.82 24.78
CA ILE A 102 19.07 3.51 25.29
C ILE A 102 20.09 4.58 24.88
N TRP A 103 20.00 5.08 23.65
CA TRP A 103 20.98 6.05 23.13
C TRP A 103 20.53 7.51 23.24
N GLY A 104 19.32 7.78 23.74
CA GLY A 104 18.78 9.14 23.86
C GLY A 104 18.59 9.84 22.51
N VAL A 105 18.40 9.09 21.41
CA VAL A 105 18.23 9.66 20.07
C VAL A 105 16.75 9.72 19.68
N PRO A 106 16.32 10.76 18.92
CA PRO A 106 14.93 10.88 18.50
C PRO A 106 14.50 9.72 17.61
N ILE A 107 13.22 9.34 17.76
CA ILE A 107 12.61 8.26 16.98
C ILE A 107 11.37 8.75 16.21
N VAL A 108 11.33 8.40 14.93
CA VAL A 108 10.20 8.65 14.03
C VAL A 108 9.54 7.33 13.64
N ILE A 109 8.23 7.33 13.57
CA ILE A 109 7.46 6.19 13.04
C ILE A 109 6.57 6.63 11.87
N THR A 110 6.65 5.93 10.74
CA THR A 110 5.69 6.11 9.63
C THR A 110 4.55 5.10 9.74
N ILE A 111 3.32 5.61 9.74
CA ILE A 111 2.09 4.84 9.83
C ILE A 111 1.42 4.81 8.45
N HIS A 112 1.23 3.60 7.95
CA HIS A 112 0.59 3.39 6.64
C HIS A 112 -0.93 3.26 6.75
N GLU A 113 -1.40 2.56 7.77
CA GLU A 113 -2.83 2.33 8.04
C GLU A 113 -3.03 2.16 9.55
N VAL A 114 -4.15 2.63 10.07
CA VAL A 114 -4.59 2.40 11.43
C VAL A 114 -5.65 1.30 11.42
N TRP A 115 -5.34 0.18 12.05
CA TRP A 115 -6.19 -1.01 12.07
C TRP A 115 -7.01 -1.16 13.36
N LEU A 116 -6.87 -0.26 14.32
CA LEU A 116 -7.63 -0.27 15.56
C LEU A 116 -9.14 -0.41 15.25
N ASN A 117 -9.78 -1.38 15.90
CA ASN A 117 -11.19 -1.76 15.71
C ASN A 117 -11.55 -2.27 14.29
N LYS A 118 -10.58 -2.40 13.37
CA LYS A 118 -10.80 -2.85 11.98
C LYS A 118 -10.24 -4.23 11.69
N TRP A 119 -9.40 -4.80 12.57
CA TRP A 119 -8.77 -6.12 12.38
C TRP A 119 -9.76 -7.22 12.03
N ARG A 120 -10.95 -7.23 12.67
CA ARG A 120 -12.00 -8.21 12.40
C ARG A 120 -12.74 -7.96 11.09
N THR A 121 -12.96 -6.71 10.72
CA THR A 121 -13.83 -6.32 9.59
C THR A 121 -13.09 -6.22 8.28
N LEU A 122 -11.77 -5.97 8.31
CA LEU A 122 -10.94 -5.78 7.13
C LEU A 122 -9.93 -6.91 6.90
N THR A 123 -9.96 -7.97 7.73
CA THR A 123 -9.13 -9.17 7.56
C THR A 123 -9.97 -10.44 7.70
N ASP A 124 -9.38 -11.59 7.31
CA ASP A 124 -9.98 -12.93 7.52
C ASP A 124 -9.65 -13.52 8.91
N MET A 125 -9.22 -12.71 9.87
CA MET A 125 -8.85 -13.14 11.21
C MET A 125 -10.09 -13.53 12.02
N ASN A 126 -9.97 -14.60 12.81
CA ASN A 126 -10.97 -14.92 13.83
C ASN A 126 -10.93 -13.88 14.97
N TRP A 127 -11.95 -13.88 15.81
CA TRP A 127 -12.11 -12.91 16.90
C TRP A 127 -10.88 -12.84 17.82
N GLY A 128 -10.33 -13.99 18.24
CA GLY A 128 -9.19 -14.04 19.14
C GLY A 128 -7.92 -13.43 18.50
N SER A 129 -7.62 -13.81 17.26
CA SER A 129 -6.48 -13.22 16.52
C SER A 129 -6.66 -11.73 16.30
N ALA A 130 -7.85 -11.28 15.94
CA ALA A 130 -8.14 -9.86 15.74
C ALA A 130 -7.99 -9.05 17.05
N ALA A 131 -8.43 -9.60 18.18
CA ALA A 131 -8.29 -8.99 19.50
C ALA A 131 -6.81 -8.86 19.89
N ILE A 132 -6.00 -9.91 19.68
CA ILE A 132 -4.55 -9.89 19.94
C ILE A 132 -3.87 -8.82 19.09
N HIS A 133 -4.15 -8.75 17.79
CA HIS A 133 -3.53 -7.75 16.91
C HIS A 133 -3.97 -6.33 17.27
N SER A 134 -5.24 -6.13 17.64
CA SER A 134 -5.74 -4.83 18.12
C SER A 134 -5.05 -4.42 19.43
N PHE A 135 -4.83 -5.37 20.34
CA PHE A 135 -4.09 -5.11 21.57
C PHE A 135 -2.62 -4.75 21.30
N LEU A 136 -1.94 -5.52 20.46
CA LEU A 136 -0.55 -5.26 20.07
C LEU A 136 -0.39 -3.89 19.38
N GLU A 137 -1.35 -3.52 18.51
CA GLU A 137 -1.34 -2.20 17.88
C GLU A 137 -1.51 -1.07 18.90
N ARG A 138 -2.42 -1.24 19.89
CA ARG A 138 -2.55 -0.29 21.01
C ARG A 138 -1.27 -0.13 21.79
N LEU A 139 -0.56 -1.24 22.06
CA LEU A 139 0.75 -1.18 22.73
C LEU A 139 1.76 -0.35 21.94
N ILE A 140 1.76 -0.43 20.60
CA ILE A 140 2.63 0.40 19.77
C ILE A 140 2.31 1.88 19.96
N TYR A 141 1.03 2.27 19.99
CA TYR A 141 0.66 3.67 20.20
C TYR A 141 0.91 4.17 21.63
N LEU A 142 1.00 3.28 22.63
CA LEU A 142 1.46 3.61 23.97
C LEU A 142 2.98 3.85 24.05
N LEU A 143 3.77 3.29 23.12
CA LEU A 143 5.17 3.64 22.96
C LEU A 143 5.25 5.07 22.44
N ARG A 144 5.72 6.01 23.27
CA ARG A 144 5.82 7.42 22.89
C ARG A 144 6.95 7.60 21.88
N PHE A 145 6.59 7.67 20.60
CA PHE A 145 7.49 8.12 19.54
C PHE A 145 7.59 9.65 19.55
N ASP A 146 8.75 10.17 19.19
CA ASP A 146 8.96 11.62 19.22
C ASP A 146 8.22 12.29 18.06
N PHE A 147 8.06 11.59 16.92
CA PHE A 147 7.25 12.05 15.81
C PHE A 147 6.58 10.92 15.03
N TYR A 148 5.37 11.18 14.55
CA TYR A 148 4.56 10.29 13.73
C TYR A 148 4.40 10.89 12.34
N ILE A 149 4.61 10.09 11.30
CA ILE A 149 4.34 10.48 9.92
C ILE A 149 3.20 9.59 9.40
N ALA A 150 2.11 10.20 9.00
CA ALA A 150 0.99 9.54 8.34
C ALA A 150 1.17 9.65 6.82
N VAL A 151 0.88 8.58 6.07
CA VAL A 151 1.04 8.58 4.60
C VAL A 151 -0.10 9.28 3.84
N SER A 152 -1.13 9.73 4.55
CA SER A 152 -2.28 10.49 4.02
C SER A 152 -2.95 11.28 5.15
N HIS A 153 -3.78 12.26 4.82
CA HIS A 153 -4.61 12.96 5.81
C HIS A 153 -5.65 12.03 6.45
N SER A 154 -6.17 11.07 5.70
CA SER A 154 -7.04 10.04 6.28
C SER A 154 -6.34 9.24 7.39
N THR A 155 -5.08 8.84 7.16
CA THR A 155 -4.28 8.15 8.19
C THR A 155 -3.94 9.10 9.35
N GLU A 156 -3.66 10.39 9.07
CA GLU A 156 -3.43 11.42 10.10
C GLU A 156 -4.66 11.56 11.01
N ASN A 157 -5.85 11.67 10.45
CA ASN A 157 -7.10 11.77 11.21
C ASN A 157 -7.35 10.52 12.07
N GLN A 158 -7.12 9.32 11.52
CA GLN A 158 -7.24 8.08 12.28
C GLN A 158 -6.24 7.99 13.45
N LEU A 159 -5.04 8.57 13.32
CA LEU A 159 -4.07 8.65 14.41
C LEU A 159 -4.49 9.65 15.48
N ILE A 160 -5.09 10.78 15.10
CA ILE A 160 -5.68 11.73 16.05
C ILE A 160 -6.81 11.06 16.84
N GLU A 161 -7.69 10.33 16.16
CA GLU A 161 -8.76 9.53 16.79
C GLU A 161 -8.18 8.43 17.72
N ALA A 162 -7.00 7.90 17.41
CA ALA A 162 -6.28 6.95 18.25
C ALA A 162 -5.54 7.60 19.44
N GLY A 163 -5.63 8.94 19.60
CA GLY A 163 -5.06 9.69 20.72
C GLY A 163 -3.65 10.24 20.49
N ILE A 164 -3.15 10.23 19.25
CA ILE A 164 -1.84 10.83 18.93
C ILE A 164 -1.98 12.36 18.84
N GLU A 165 -1.13 13.07 19.59
CA GLU A 165 -1.13 14.53 19.61
C GLU A 165 -0.73 15.14 18.27
N LYS A 166 -1.55 16.05 17.72
CA LYS A 166 -1.31 16.69 16.43
C LYS A 166 0.05 17.40 16.31
N LYS A 167 0.59 17.94 17.42
CA LYS A 167 1.91 18.60 17.41
C LYS A 167 3.09 17.66 17.11
N ARG A 168 2.90 16.34 17.27
CA ARG A 168 3.88 15.28 16.97
C ARG A 168 3.49 14.45 15.75
N LEU A 169 2.58 14.93 14.92
CA LEU A 169 2.02 14.20 13.80
C LEU A 169 1.97 15.11 12.57
N LYS A 170 2.34 14.54 11.41
CA LYS A 170 2.19 15.21 10.12
C LYS A 170 1.87 14.21 9.04
N ALA A 171 0.91 14.56 8.16
CA ALA A 171 0.72 13.84 6.92
C ALA A 171 1.83 14.21 5.92
N VAL A 172 2.50 13.19 5.38
CA VAL A 172 3.45 13.31 4.28
C VAL A 172 3.06 12.28 3.23
N TYR A 173 2.55 12.74 2.12
CA TYR A 173 2.18 11.85 1.03
C TYR A 173 3.40 11.14 0.44
N ASN A 174 3.23 9.88 0.10
CA ASN A 174 4.28 9.12 -0.59
C ASN A 174 4.53 9.69 -1.99
N GLY A 175 5.75 9.54 -2.49
CA GLY A 175 6.05 9.81 -3.89
C GLY A 175 5.50 8.72 -4.83
N PHE A 176 5.32 9.07 -6.10
CA PHE A 176 4.87 8.19 -7.15
C PHE A 176 5.68 8.38 -8.44
N GLU A 177 5.97 7.30 -9.14
CA GLU A 177 6.72 7.33 -10.41
C GLU A 177 5.77 7.61 -11.58
N HIS A 178 5.43 8.87 -11.80
CA HIS A 178 4.48 9.28 -12.84
C HIS A 178 4.89 8.85 -14.25
N GLU A 179 6.17 8.93 -14.58
CA GLU A 179 6.71 8.55 -15.88
C GLU A 179 6.62 7.06 -16.17
N PHE A 180 6.68 6.23 -15.11
CA PHE A 180 6.57 4.77 -15.28
C PHE A 180 5.18 4.37 -15.81
N PHE A 181 4.12 5.02 -15.34
CA PHE A 181 2.74 4.77 -15.76
C PHE A 181 2.25 5.76 -16.84
N SER A 182 3.14 6.24 -17.70
CA SER A 182 2.75 7.08 -18.85
C SER A 182 2.00 6.24 -19.88
N PRO A 183 0.77 6.64 -20.30
CA PRO A 183 -0.08 5.86 -21.19
C PRO A 183 0.56 5.52 -22.54
N GLU A 184 1.48 6.36 -23.01
CA GLU A 184 2.18 6.24 -24.29
C GLU A 184 3.16 5.05 -24.31
N ARG A 185 3.57 4.56 -23.15
CA ARG A 185 4.48 3.42 -22.99
C ARG A 185 3.80 2.06 -23.14
N TYR A 186 2.48 2.02 -23.17
CA TYR A 186 1.72 0.79 -23.07
C TYR A 186 0.69 0.66 -24.17
N ASP A 187 0.53 -0.56 -24.67
CA ASP A 187 -0.48 -0.93 -25.66
C ASP A 187 -1.48 -1.91 -25.04
N GLY A 188 -2.73 -1.50 -24.94
CA GLY A 188 -3.83 -2.33 -24.42
C GLY A 188 -4.26 -3.45 -25.37
N ASN A 189 -3.98 -3.33 -26.69
CA ASN A 189 -4.33 -4.32 -27.67
C ASN A 189 -3.61 -5.65 -27.45
N ILE A 190 -2.37 -5.61 -26.98
CA ILE A 190 -1.60 -6.81 -26.61
C ILE A 190 -2.39 -7.70 -25.64
N VAL A 191 -3.04 -7.09 -24.64
CA VAL A 191 -3.85 -7.81 -23.65
C VAL A 191 -5.19 -8.25 -24.25
N ARG A 192 -5.83 -7.39 -25.06
CA ARG A 192 -7.11 -7.73 -25.72
C ARG A 192 -6.96 -8.92 -26.66
N GLU A 193 -5.91 -8.95 -27.46
CA GLU A 193 -5.59 -10.08 -28.37
C GLU A 193 -5.23 -11.33 -27.58
N ARG A 194 -4.33 -11.23 -26.60
CA ARG A 194 -3.89 -12.36 -25.73
C ARG A 194 -5.07 -13.09 -25.08
N HIS A 195 -6.12 -12.36 -24.71
CA HIS A 195 -7.26 -12.90 -23.98
C HIS A 195 -8.56 -12.98 -24.80
N GLY A 196 -8.51 -12.72 -26.10
CA GLY A 196 -9.67 -12.80 -26.99
C GLY A 196 -10.80 -11.87 -26.60
N LEU A 197 -10.48 -10.64 -26.15
CA LEU A 197 -11.48 -9.71 -25.60
C LEU A 197 -12.25 -8.95 -26.69
N GLY A 198 -11.68 -8.81 -27.90
CA GLY A 198 -12.32 -8.10 -29.02
C GLY A 198 -12.89 -6.74 -28.60
N ASP A 199 -14.17 -6.49 -28.98
CA ASP A 199 -14.90 -5.25 -28.65
C ASP A 199 -15.64 -5.31 -27.30
N ALA A 200 -15.29 -6.24 -26.42
CA ALA A 200 -15.90 -6.33 -25.10
C ALA A 200 -15.65 -5.05 -24.30
N PHE A 201 -16.61 -4.67 -23.46
CA PHE A 201 -16.41 -3.66 -22.42
C PHE A 201 -15.62 -4.29 -21.26
N VAL A 202 -14.35 -3.94 -21.17
CA VAL A 202 -13.40 -4.57 -20.26
C VAL A 202 -13.34 -3.82 -18.94
N CYS A 203 -13.72 -4.48 -17.84
CA CYS A 203 -13.49 -4.03 -16.48
C CYS A 203 -12.25 -4.71 -15.90
N PHE A 204 -11.29 -3.95 -15.39
CA PHE A 204 -10.07 -4.48 -14.77
C PHE A 204 -9.97 -4.12 -13.29
N SER A 205 -9.59 -5.10 -12.48
CA SER A 205 -9.29 -4.90 -11.05
C SER A 205 -8.11 -5.77 -10.64
N TRP A 206 -7.20 -5.25 -9.80
CA TRP A 206 -6.02 -5.99 -9.38
C TRP A 206 -5.65 -5.72 -7.92
N GLY A 207 -4.80 -6.59 -7.37
CA GLY A 207 -4.26 -6.45 -6.03
C GLY A 207 -4.25 -7.75 -5.25
N ARG A 208 -3.91 -7.66 -3.96
CA ARG A 208 -3.98 -8.83 -3.07
C ARG A 208 -5.45 -9.16 -2.80
N PRO A 209 -5.82 -10.44 -2.71
CA PRO A 209 -7.22 -10.83 -2.49
C PRO A 209 -7.68 -10.63 -1.02
N GLY A 210 -7.02 -9.77 -0.24
CA GLY A 210 -7.41 -9.46 1.14
C GLY A 210 -8.79 -8.80 1.23
N VAL A 211 -9.45 -8.93 2.39
CA VAL A 211 -10.77 -8.32 2.63
C VAL A 211 -10.77 -6.82 2.38
N SER A 212 -9.71 -6.13 2.83
CA SER A 212 -9.56 -4.68 2.65
C SER A 212 -9.59 -4.21 1.19
N LYS A 213 -9.29 -5.09 0.22
CA LYS A 213 -9.33 -4.77 -1.22
C LYS A 213 -10.72 -4.91 -1.85
N GLY A 214 -11.70 -5.46 -1.13
CA GLY A 214 -13.11 -5.42 -1.50
C GLY A 214 -13.50 -6.17 -2.78
N HIS A 215 -12.63 -6.99 -3.39
CA HIS A 215 -12.91 -7.71 -4.64
C HIS A 215 -14.20 -8.54 -4.60
N GLU A 216 -14.65 -8.98 -3.41
CA GLU A 216 -15.92 -9.70 -3.29
C GLU A 216 -17.14 -8.86 -3.68
N TYR A 217 -17.10 -7.55 -3.42
CA TYR A 217 -18.20 -6.65 -3.76
C TYR A 217 -18.26 -6.42 -5.27
N LEU A 218 -17.10 -6.35 -5.93
CA LEU A 218 -17.05 -6.36 -7.40
C LEU A 218 -17.60 -7.68 -7.95
N VAL A 219 -17.14 -8.84 -7.46
CA VAL A 219 -17.64 -10.15 -7.93
C VAL A 219 -19.15 -10.27 -7.76
N LYS A 220 -19.71 -9.78 -6.64
CA LYS A 220 -21.16 -9.74 -6.40
C LYS A 220 -21.90 -8.77 -7.34
N ALA A 221 -21.24 -7.70 -7.81
CA ALA A 221 -21.81 -6.74 -8.76
C ALA A 221 -21.88 -7.27 -10.19
N ILE A 222 -20.96 -8.18 -10.59
CA ILE A 222 -20.82 -8.66 -11.97
C ILE A 222 -22.13 -9.15 -12.59
N PRO A 223 -22.97 -9.97 -11.92
CA PRO A 223 -24.22 -10.44 -12.54
C PRO A 223 -25.13 -9.30 -12.99
N LEU A 224 -25.23 -8.24 -12.20
CA LEU A 224 -26.04 -7.06 -12.51
C LEU A 224 -25.39 -6.22 -13.61
N ILE A 225 -24.06 -6.06 -13.59
CA ILE A 225 -23.34 -5.37 -14.65
C ILE A 225 -23.52 -6.10 -15.99
N VAL A 226 -23.38 -7.43 -16.02
CA VAL A 226 -23.57 -8.23 -17.24
C VAL A 226 -25.01 -8.17 -17.75
N LYS A 227 -26.00 -8.05 -16.84
CA LYS A 227 -27.39 -7.84 -17.25
C LYS A 227 -27.58 -6.50 -17.97
N ALA A 228 -26.91 -5.43 -17.50
CA ALA A 228 -26.98 -4.09 -18.08
C ALA A 228 -26.06 -3.96 -19.33
N ILE A 229 -24.90 -4.62 -19.30
CA ILE A 229 -23.86 -4.56 -20.35
C ILE A 229 -23.49 -6.00 -20.75
N PRO A 230 -24.25 -6.67 -21.64
CA PRO A 230 -24.09 -8.11 -21.91
C PRO A 230 -22.72 -8.52 -22.46
N HIS A 231 -22.01 -7.61 -23.16
CA HIS A 231 -20.67 -7.84 -23.69
C HIS A 231 -19.54 -7.46 -22.70
N ALA A 232 -19.87 -7.13 -21.44
CA ALA A 232 -18.85 -6.87 -20.42
C ALA A 232 -18.01 -8.12 -20.12
N ARG A 233 -16.71 -7.90 -19.92
CA ARG A 233 -15.70 -8.88 -19.47
C ARG A 233 -14.91 -8.32 -18.29
N PHE A 234 -14.53 -9.18 -17.40
CA PHE A 234 -13.82 -8.79 -16.16
C PHE A 234 -12.47 -9.47 -16.10
N LEU A 235 -11.42 -8.68 -15.98
CA LEU A 235 -10.07 -9.15 -15.70
C LEU A 235 -9.80 -8.94 -14.21
N LEU A 236 -9.56 -10.03 -13.46
CA LEU A 236 -9.20 -9.97 -12.04
C LEU A 236 -7.78 -10.52 -11.86
N MET A 237 -6.82 -9.65 -11.56
CA MET A 237 -5.43 -10.01 -11.30
C MET A 237 -5.19 -10.04 -9.80
N LEU A 238 -5.24 -11.24 -9.19
CA LEU A 238 -5.13 -11.44 -7.74
C LEU A 238 -3.73 -11.91 -7.37
N SER A 239 -2.93 -11.02 -6.76
CA SER A 239 -1.55 -11.28 -6.34
C SER A 239 -1.44 -11.87 -4.93
N GLY A 240 -0.28 -12.48 -4.60
CA GLY A 240 -0.01 -12.99 -3.24
C GLY A 240 -0.87 -14.19 -2.85
N ARG A 241 -1.24 -15.05 -3.79
CA ARG A 241 -2.12 -16.21 -3.59
C ARG A 241 -1.69 -17.11 -2.43
N ASP A 242 -0.39 -17.32 -2.27
CA ASP A 242 0.14 -18.18 -1.20
C ASP A 242 -0.09 -17.62 0.19
N SER A 243 0.01 -16.32 0.37
CA SER A 243 -0.23 -15.63 1.63
C SER A 243 -1.74 -15.48 1.93
N TYR A 244 -2.59 -15.52 0.91
CA TYR A 244 -4.04 -15.31 1.00
C TYR A 244 -4.86 -16.49 0.49
N LYS A 245 -4.37 -17.74 0.64
CA LYS A 245 -5.01 -18.96 0.08
C LYS A 245 -6.49 -19.10 0.39
N LYS A 246 -6.89 -18.83 1.64
CA LYS A 246 -8.30 -18.93 2.07
C LYS A 246 -9.17 -17.94 1.31
N ARG A 247 -8.72 -16.67 1.24
CA ARG A 247 -9.48 -15.60 0.58
C ARG A 247 -9.51 -15.77 -0.93
N TYR A 248 -8.40 -16.19 -1.53
CA TYR A 248 -8.35 -16.51 -2.96
C TYR A 248 -9.37 -17.60 -3.32
N ARG A 249 -9.38 -18.74 -2.57
CA ARG A 249 -10.38 -19.82 -2.76
C ARG A 249 -11.82 -19.33 -2.56
N TYR A 250 -12.04 -18.44 -1.60
CA TYR A 250 -13.37 -17.85 -1.39
C TYR A 250 -13.84 -17.08 -2.62
N LEU A 251 -12.98 -16.21 -3.18
CA LEU A 251 -13.31 -15.40 -4.36
C LEU A 251 -13.53 -16.26 -5.60
N THR A 252 -12.65 -17.23 -5.88
CA THR A 252 -12.81 -18.14 -7.01
C THR A 252 -14.07 -19.01 -6.88
N GLY A 253 -14.34 -19.52 -5.69
CA GLY A 253 -15.59 -20.24 -5.41
C GLY A 253 -16.85 -19.36 -5.54
N LEU A 254 -16.74 -18.07 -5.23
CA LEU A 254 -17.85 -17.13 -5.43
C LEU A 254 -18.12 -16.91 -6.93
N ILE A 255 -17.09 -16.75 -7.74
CA ILE A 255 -17.18 -16.64 -9.21
C ILE A 255 -17.89 -17.87 -9.80
N GLN A 256 -17.50 -19.09 -9.36
CA GLN A 256 -18.12 -20.33 -9.81
C GLN A 256 -19.59 -20.44 -9.41
N ARG A 257 -19.92 -20.16 -8.13
CA ARG A 257 -21.31 -20.21 -7.63
C ARG A 257 -22.24 -19.23 -8.34
N LEU A 258 -21.72 -18.10 -8.79
CA LEU A 258 -22.48 -17.11 -9.53
C LEU A 258 -22.51 -17.37 -11.06
N GLY A 259 -21.93 -18.47 -11.53
CA GLY A 259 -21.90 -18.84 -12.96
C GLY A 259 -21.10 -17.87 -13.82
N LEU A 260 -20.05 -17.24 -13.30
CA LEU A 260 -19.34 -16.16 -13.95
C LEU A 260 -18.07 -16.58 -14.71
N ASN A 261 -17.82 -17.90 -14.86
CA ASN A 261 -16.57 -18.42 -15.45
C ASN A 261 -16.30 -17.88 -16.87
N GLU A 262 -17.32 -17.65 -17.67
CA GLU A 262 -17.19 -17.09 -19.02
C GLU A 262 -17.05 -15.56 -19.05
N LYS A 263 -17.40 -14.88 -17.96
CA LYS A 263 -17.38 -13.42 -17.84
C LYS A 263 -16.16 -12.89 -17.13
N VAL A 264 -15.53 -13.71 -16.26
CA VAL A 264 -14.40 -13.34 -15.42
C VAL A 264 -13.17 -14.14 -15.81
N LEU A 265 -12.12 -13.45 -16.21
CA LEU A 265 -10.80 -14.02 -16.42
C LEU A 265 -9.92 -13.75 -15.17
N LEU A 266 -9.48 -14.82 -14.52
CA LEU A 266 -8.51 -14.74 -13.45
C LEU A 266 -7.10 -14.68 -14.04
N ILE A 267 -6.45 -13.55 -13.88
CA ILE A 267 -5.12 -13.29 -14.42
C ILE A 267 -4.06 -13.58 -13.35
N ASP A 268 -3.01 -14.27 -13.73
CA ASP A 268 -1.83 -14.40 -12.87
C ASP A 268 -1.12 -13.05 -12.71
N PRO A 269 -0.52 -12.79 -11.53
CA PRO A 269 0.27 -11.60 -11.35
C PRO A 269 1.36 -11.48 -12.40
N VAL A 270 1.44 -10.32 -13.02
CA VAL A 270 2.46 -10.01 -14.02
C VAL A 270 3.56 -9.12 -13.43
N PRO A 271 4.75 -9.07 -14.04
CA PRO A 271 5.75 -8.07 -13.71
C PRO A 271 5.16 -6.65 -13.82
N ARG A 272 5.68 -5.72 -13.00
CA ARG A 272 5.19 -4.34 -12.95
C ARG A 272 5.21 -3.66 -14.32
N GLN A 273 6.19 -4.01 -15.17
CA GLN A 273 6.35 -3.50 -16.52
C GLN A 273 5.19 -3.90 -17.45
N GLU A 274 4.55 -5.05 -17.20
CA GLU A 274 3.41 -5.51 -18.00
C GLU A 274 2.06 -4.97 -17.48
N LEU A 275 1.99 -4.57 -16.20
CA LEU A 275 0.73 -4.09 -15.60
C LEU A 275 0.10 -2.94 -16.39
N GLY A 276 0.92 -2.06 -16.96
CA GLY A 276 0.45 -0.92 -17.76
C GLY A 276 -0.36 -1.35 -19.00
N HIS A 277 -0.03 -2.48 -19.64
CA HIS A 277 -0.79 -3.01 -20.78
C HIS A 277 -2.20 -3.46 -20.35
N TYR A 278 -2.32 -4.09 -19.16
CA TYR A 278 -3.62 -4.46 -18.58
C TYR A 278 -4.45 -3.24 -18.21
N LEU A 279 -3.84 -2.26 -17.58
CA LEU A 279 -4.51 -0.98 -17.27
C LEU A 279 -5.00 -0.28 -18.54
N LYS A 280 -4.18 -0.26 -19.59
CA LYS A 280 -4.51 0.36 -20.89
C LYS A 280 -5.58 -0.40 -21.65
N SER A 281 -5.70 -1.73 -21.47
CA SER A 281 -6.70 -2.56 -22.15
C SER A 281 -8.12 -2.36 -21.63
N ALA A 282 -8.25 -1.84 -20.39
CA ALA A 282 -9.54 -1.66 -19.73
C ALA A 282 -10.32 -0.45 -20.27
N ASP A 283 -11.64 -0.57 -20.35
CA ASP A 283 -12.55 0.54 -20.57
C ASP A 283 -12.99 1.16 -19.24
N CYS A 284 -12.96 0.36 -18.17
CA CYS A 284 -13.26 0.77 -16.81
C CYS A 284 -12.32 0.06 -15.83
N ILE A 285 -11.66 0.81 -14.96
CA ILE A 285 -10.86 0.25 -13.87
C ILE A 285 -11.68 0.30 -12.58
N VAL A 286 -11.78 -0.83 -11.86
CA VAL A 286 -12.59 -0.89 -10.63
C VAL A 286 -11.70 -1.15 -9.43
N ILE A 287 -11.73 -0.23 -8.45
CA ILE A 287 -10.97 -0.30 -7.19
C ILE A 287 -11.95 -0.29 -6.02
N PRO A 288 -12.51 -1.45 -5.64
CA PRO A 288 -13.56 -1.56 -4.64
C PRO A 288 -12.99 -1.63 -3.21
N SER A 289 -11.81 -1.05 -2.97
CA SER A 289 -11.10 -1.14 -1.68
C SER A 289 -11.92 -0.58 -0.53
N LEU A 290 -11.85 -1.26 0.62
CA LEU A 290 -12.50 -0.85 1.87
C LEU A 290 -11.58 0.01 2.74
N ALA A 291 -10.27 -0.06 2.49
CA ALA A 291 -9.26 0.76 3.12
C ALA A 291 -8.01 0.81 2.25
N GLU A 292 -7.40 1.99 2.21
CA GLU A 292 -6.11 2.26 1.59
C GLU A 292 -5.36 3.26 2.49
N GLY A 293 -4.07 3.01 2.71
CA GLY A 293 -3.25 3.95 3.46
C GLY A 293 -2.89 5.18 2.63
N PHE A 294 -2.39 4.95 1.41
CA PHE A 294 -2.09 6.00 0.43
C PHE A 294 -2.87 5.80 -0.88
N GLY A 295 -2.87 4.58 -1.45
CA GLY A 295 -3.62 4.27 -2.65
C GLY A 295 -2.79 4.29 -3.94
N TYR A 296 -1.63 3.63 -3.94
CA TYR A 296 -0.81 3.47 -5.15
C TYR A 296 -1.60 2.90 -6.33
N THR A 297 -2.46 1.90 -6.09
CA THR A 297 -3.32 1.33 -7.14
C THR A 297 -4.24 2.37 -7.79
N VAL A 298 -4.74 3.33 -7.00
CA VAL A 298 -5.57 4.42 -7.54
C VAL A 298 -4.75 5.33 -8.45
N LEU A 299 -3.53 5.70 -8.04
CA LEU A 299 -2.63 6.52 -8.85
C LEU A 299 -2.22 5.82 -10.14
N GLU A 300 -1.88 4.53 -10.07
CA GLU A 300 -1.57 3.69 -11.23
C GLU A 300 -2.73 3.69 -12.23
N ALA A 301 -3.96 3.49 -11.75
CA ALA A 301 -5.17 3.52 -12.57
C ALA A 301 -5.42 4.88 -13.23
N CYS A 302 -5.45 5.93 -12.41
CA CYS A 302 -5.74 7.29 -12.89
C CYS A 302 -4.74 7.74 -13.95
N ARG A 303 -3.46 7.43 -13.75
CA ARG A 303 -2.38 7.85 -14.66
C ARG A 303 -2.51 7.26 -16.06
N MET A 304 -3.17 6.09 -16.20
CA MET A 304 -3.41 5.47 -17.50
C MET A 304 -4.51 6.14 -18.33
N GLY A 305 -5.16 7.19 -17.83
CA GLY A 305 -6.19 7.95 -18.54
C GLY A 305 -7.51 7.20 -18.76
N ARG A 306 -7.66 6.02 -18.13
CA ARG A 306 -8.89 5.23 -18.17
C ARG A 306 -9.85 5.66 -17.06
N PRO A 307 -11.18 5.62 -17.27
CA PRO A 307 -12.14 5.89 -16.20
C PRO A 307 -11.99 4.91 -15.03
N VAL A 308 -12.03 5.43 -13.82
CA VAL A 308 -11.85 4.67 -12.58
C VAL A 308 -13.12 4.71 -11.74
N VAL A 309 -13.68 3.56 -11.41
CA VAL A 309 -14.72 3.41 -10.38
C VAL A 309 -14.02 2.99 -9.10
N ALA A 310 -14.03 3.84 -8.08
CA ALA A 310 -13.34 3.57 -6.82
C ALA A 310 -14.23 3.83 -5.61
N SER A 311 -14.01 3.08 -4.52
CA SER A 311 -14.73 3.30 -3.28
C SER A 311 -14.39 4.67 -2.67
N ASN A 312 -15.40 5.40 -2.21
CA ASN A 312 -15.24 6.65 -1.48
C ASN A 312 -14.86 6.38 -0.03
N THR A 313 -13.61 6.01 0.21
CA THR A 313 -13.13 5.64 1.54
C THR A 313 -11.65 5.96 1.74
N THR A 314 -11.30 6.22 2.99
CA THR A 314 -9.92 6.48 3.44
C THR A 314 -9.17 7.48 2.54
N SER A 315 -7.96 7.15 2.07
CA SER A 315 -7.13 8.04 1.24
C SER A 315 -7.54 8.11 -0.24
N ILE A 316 -8.49 7.28 -0.71
CA ILE A 316 -8.87 7.24 -2.13
C ILE A 316 -9.30 8.62 -2.64
N PRO A 317 -10.21 9.39 -1.96
CA PRO A 317 -10.59 10.73 -2.40
C PRO A 317 -9.43 11.74 -2.41
N GLU A 318 -8.38 11.49 -1.61
CA GLU A 318 -7.22 12.35 -1.54
C GLU A 318 -6.31 12.21 -2.77
N VAL A 319 -6.27 11.02 -3.40
CA VAL A 319 -5.31 10.70 -4.46
C VAL A 319 -5.94 10.56 -5.85
N ILE A 320 -7.26 10.28 -5.93
CA ILE A 320 -7.95 10.10 -7.20
C ILE A 320 -7.99 11.39 -8.01
N GLY A 321 -7.85 11.26 -9.33
CA GLY A 321 -7.94 12.34 -10.30
C GLY A 321 -8.15 11.80 -11.73
N GLY A 322 -8.21 12.68 -12.73
CA GLY A 322 -8.56 12.30 -14.09
C GLY A 322 -10.04 11.97 -14.23
N LYS A 323 -10.39 10.86 -14.85
CA LYS A 323 -11.76 10.39 -15.09
C LYS A 323 -12.18 9.40 -14.01
N TYR A 324 -13.17 9.71 -13.18
CA TYR A 324 -13.54 8.79 -12.10
C TYR A 324 -15.01 8.90 -11.64
N VAL A 325 -15.46 7.83 -10.99
CA VAL A 325 -16.71 7.77 -10.21
C VAL A 325 -16.38 7.25 -8.82
N LEU A 326 -16.68 8.01 -7.78
CA LEU A 326 -16.60 7.55 -6.40
C LEU A 326 -17.91 6.88 -5.99
N VAL A 327 -17.81 5.68 -5.43
CA VAL A 327 -18.95 4.85 -5.05
C VAL A 327 -18.91 4.49 -3.56
N GLU A 328 -20.07 4.22 -2.97
CA GLU A 328 -20.18 3.75 -1.59
C GLU A 328 -19.42 2.43 -1.41
N PRO A 329 -18.51 2.32 -0.41
CA PRO A 329 -17.81 1.08 -0.13
C PRO A 329 -18.77 0.00 0.37
N LYS A 330 -18.43 -1.28 0.12
CA LYS A 330 -19.23 -2.46 0.49
C LYS A 330 -20.59 -2.57 -0.21
N SER A 331 -20.86 -1.79 -1.24
CA SER A 331 -22.12 -1.84 -2.01
C SER A 331 -21.88 -2.34 -3.43
N PRO A 332 -22.27 -3.60 -3.76
CA PRO A 332 -22.29 -4.09 -5.13
C PRO A 332 -23.14 -3.20 -6.03
N GLU A 333 -24.29 -2.70 -5.55
CA GLU A 333 -25.23 -1.86 -6.28
C GLU A 333 -24.59 -0.51 -6.65
N ALA A 334 -23.78 0.07 -5.75
CA ALA A 334 -23.05 1.30 -6.04
C ALA A 334 -21.96 1.06 -7.10
N ILE A 335 -21.30 -0.09 -7.06
CA ILE A 335 -20.32 -0.49 -8.10
C ILE A 335 -21.03 -0.63 -9.46
N VAL A 336 -22.21 -1.29 -9.51
CA VAL A 336 -23.01 -1.41 -10.74
C VAL A 336 -23.28 -0.03 -11.34
N LYS A 337 -23.87 0.87 -10.56
CA LYS A 337 -24.15 2.25 -11.00
C LYS A 337 -22.90 2.98 -11.48
N GLY A 338 -21.79 2.85 -10.77
CA GLY A 338 -20.52 3.47 -11.16
C GLY A 338 -20.02 2.95 -12.52
N VAL A 339 -20.08 1.63 -12.74
CA VAL A 339 -19.67 1.02 -14.01
C VAL A 339 -20.62 1.41 -15.16
N GLU A 340 -21.95 1.45 -14.93
CA GLU A 340 -22.93 1.94 -15.91
C GLU A 340 -22.69 3.41 -16.25
N MET A 341 -22.39 4.26 -15.26
CA MET A 341 -22.03 5.66 -15.50
C MET A 341 -20.80 5.75 -16.41
N VAL A 342 -19.75 4.99 -16.15
CA VAL A 342 -18.56 4.95 -17.01
C VAL A 342 -18.90 4.46 -18.41
N TYR A 343 -19.71 3.40 -18.55
CA TYR A 343 -20.15 2.87 -19.84
C TYR A 343 -20.87 3.92 -20.70
N HIS A 344 -21.66 4.80 -20.07
CA HIS A 344 -22.36 5.90 -20.72
C HIS A 344 -21.54 7.20 -20.82
N GLY A 345 -20.24 7.16 -20.52
CA GLY A 345 -19.36 8.35 -20.56
C GLY A 345 -19.62 9.38 -19.46
N LYS A 346 -20.37 9.00 -18.40
CA LYS A 346 -20.73 9.88 -17.27
C LYS A 346 -19.77 9.66 -16.11
N TYR A 347 -18.82 10.54 -15.93
CA TYR A 347 -17.84 10.51 -14.82
C TYR A 347 -17.36 11.91 -14.49
N THR A 348 -16.85 12.11 -13.28
CA THR A 348 -16.17 13.33 -12.90
C THR A 348 -14.82 13.41 -13.64
N ILE A 349 -14.46 14.62 -14.07
CA ILE A 349 -13.14 14.92 -14.63
C ILE A 349 -12.47 15.94 -13.71
N SER A 350 -11.28 15.67 -13.24
CA SER A 350 -10.47 16.60 -12.47
C SER A 350 -9.00 16.53 -12.88
N ASP A 351 -8.22 17.50 -12.43
CA ASP A 351 -6.79 17.48 -12.65
C ASP A 351 -6.14 16.25 -12.00
N MET A 352 -5.11 15.74 -12.65
CA MET A 352 -4.27 14.67 -12.12
C MET A 352 -3.44 15.18 -10.96
N LYS A 353 -3.55 14.53 -9.80
CA LYS A 353 -2.73 14.86 -8.64
C LYS A 353 -1.30 14.37 -8.84
N VAL A 354 -0.34 15.21 -8.46
CA VAL A 354 1.09 14.93 -8.60
C VAL A 354 1.70 14.72 -7.22
N PHE A 355 2.34 13.56 -7.03
CA PHE A 355 3.02 13.16 -5.82
C PHE A 355 4.50 12.90 -6.13
N ALA A 356 5.31 13.98 -6.13
CA ALA A 356 6.73 13.90 -6.46
C ALA A 356 7.54 13.30 -5.30
N TRP A 357 8.47 12.40 -5.61
CA TRP A 357 9.41 11.84 -4.63
C TRP A 357 10.27 12.91 -3.98
N GLU A 358 10.74 13.91 -4.74
CA GLU A 358 11.54 15.02 -4.24
C GLU A 358 10.86 15.78 -3.12
N LYS A 359 9.55 16.00 -3.25
CA LYS A 359 8.72 16.66 -2.22
C LYS A 359 8.62 15.78 -0.97
N ALA A 360 8.28 14.51 -1.14
CA ALA A 360 8.18 13.56 -0.02
C ALA A 360 9.51 13.48 0.75
N ILE A 361 10.62 13.22 0.05
CA ILE A 361 11.95 13.10 0.64
C ILE A 361 12.35 14.40 1.37
N SER A 362 12.05 15.58 0.78
CA SER A 362 12.31 16.88 1.43
C SER A 362 11.53 17.04 2.73
N GLU A 363 10.25 16.65 2.75
CA GLU A 363 9.42 16.75 3.95
C GLU A 363 9.92 15.81 5.06
N TYR A 364 10.35 14.58 4.72
CA TYR A 364 10.98 13.68 5.67
C TYR A 364 12.30 14.24 6.21
N ALA A 365 13.18 14.73 5.33
CA ALA A 365 14.47 15.34 5.72
C ALA A 365 14.29 16.51 6.68
N ASN A 366 13.36 17.43 6.38
CA ASN A 366 13.05 18.58 7.24
C ASN A 366 12.57 18.15 8.65
N ILE A 367 11.75 17.09 8.72
CA ILE A 367 11.29 16.54 10.01
C ILE A 367 12.49 15.99 10.79
N TYR A 368 13.41 15.26 10.14
CA TYR A 368 14.58 14.67 10.79
C TYR A 368 15.55 15.72 11.30
N GLU A 369 15.85 16.72 10.49
CA GLU A 369 16.74 17.83 10.87
C GLU A 369 16.20 18.61 12.06
N LYS A 370 14.90 18.93 12.05
CA LYS A 370 14.24 19.62 13.17
C LYS A 370 14.30 18.81 14.47
N LEU A 371 14.06 17.50 14.42
CA LEU A 371 14.10 16.65 15.60
C LEU A 371 15.52 16.49 16.14
N SER A 372 16.51 16.38 15.27
CA SER A 372 17.91 16.23 15.67
C SER A 372 18.50 17.50 16.28
N SER A 373 18.05 18.69 15.86
CA SER A 373 18.49 19.97 16.43
C SER A 373 17.89 20.27 17.81
N THR A 374 16.79 19.63 18.18
CA THR A 374 16.12 19.85 19.48
C THR A 374 16.76 19.04 20.60
N VAL A 375 17.64 18.08 20.31
CA VAL A 375 18.30 17.19 21.27
C VAL A 375 19.74 17.66 21.60
N GLN A 376 20.26 18.65 20.89
CA GLN A 376 21.52 19.35 21.23
C GLN A 376 21.25 20.51 22.20
#